data_4063c5776a3b8d104ab0da8bdbd56e9b
#
_entry.id   4063c5776a3b8d104ab0da8bdbd56e9b
#
_cell.length_a   1.000
_cell.length_b   1.000
_cell.length_c   1.000
_cell.angle_alpha   90.00
_cell.angle_beta   90.00
_cell.angle_gamma   90.00
#
_symmetry.space_group_name_H-M   'P 1'
#
loop_
_entity.id
_entity.type
_entity.pdbx_description
1 polymer ?
#
loop_
_entity_poly.entity_id
_entity_poly.type
_entity_poly.pdbx_seq_one_letter_code
_entity_poly.pdbx_strand_id
1 'polypeptide(L)'
;MTKKGESVRKLLLLPDLSLVAAAPTAKAPAPPKTPTDAIAASKPAEWAQIPADDLLVIDLASGKRVVVELAPQFAPVHVANIQKLARAGYWQGANIYRVQDNYVAQWGNNESEKPLPAGVVKVPPAEYHRALKGLKIVPLGSPDAYAPAAGFSFGWPIAYDPKAGTANLTHCYGSVGVGRGMAPDTGMGGELYAAIGHAPRHLDRNIAVVGRVVSGIENLSSLPRGTEALGFYKERTSDVPIASVKLASMMPEAERPRFEYLKEGSASFATWLRLRKNRKDDFYIRPAGGVDLCNAPVPVRPIGG
;
A
#
# COMPACT_ATOMS: atom_id res chain seq x y z
N MET A 1 14.09 86.32 -62.95
CA MET A 1 12.96 85.39 -62.97
C MET A 1 13.29 84.25 -62.03
N THR A 2 12.71 84.31 -60.86
CA THR A 2 12.97 83.43 -59.69
C THR A 2 12.06 82.25 -59.71
N LYS A 3 12.58 81.01 -59.54
CA LYS A 3 11.79 79.82 -59.22
C LYS A 3 12.14 79.31 -57.78
N LYS A 4 11.13 79.37 -56.93
CA LYS A 4 11.15 78.85 -55.60
C LYS A 4 11.22 77.28 -55.65
N GLY A 5 12.14 76.67 -54.85
CA GLY A 5 12.17 75.23 -54.60
C GLY A 5 11.45 74.94 -53.33
N GLU A 6 10.46 74.01 -53.35
CA GLU A 6 9.75 73.48 -52.21
C GLU A 6 10.57 72.36 -51.52
N SER A 7 10.78 72.55 -50.21
CA SER A 7 11.43 71.53 -49.35
C SER A 7 10.39 70.59 -48.81
N VAL A 8 10.46 69.30 -49.19
CA VAL A 8 9.62 68.20 -48.65
C VAL A 8 10.32 67.64 -47.41
N ARG A 9 9.75 67.93 -46.24
CA ARG A 9 10.15 67.28 -44.99
C ARG A 9 9.62 65.86 -44.98
N LYS A 10 10.53 64.87 -45.02
CA LYS A 10 10.22 63.46 -44.72
C LYS A 10 10.09 63.28 -43.22
N LEU A 11 8.88 62.93 -42.76
CA LEU A 11 8.59 62.57 -41.42
C LEU A 11 9.04 61.07 -41.21
N LEU A 12 10.09 60.86 -40.42
CA LEU A 12 10.55 59.57 -40.02
C LEU A 12 9.65 59.07 -38.82
N LEU A 13 8.77 58.10 -39.10
CA LEU A 13 8.07 57.32 -38.07
C LEU A 13 9.06 56.34 -37.44
N LEU A 14 9.36 56.53 -36.16
CA LEU A 14 10.08 55.56 -35.32
C LEU A 14 9.12 54.52 -34.90
N PRO A 15 9.44 53.19 -34.94
CA PRO A 15 8.59 52.17 -34.42
C PRO A 15 8.61 52.18 -32.88
N ASP A 16 7.42 52.18 -32.30
CA ASP A 16 7.19 52.01 -30.85
C ASP A 16 7.77 50.67 -30.37
N LEU A 17 8.87 50.68 -29.64
CA LEU A 17 9.42 49.53 -28.96
C LEU A 17 8.61 49.33 -27.65
N SER A 18 7.53 48.57 -27.75
CA SER A 18 6.80 48.11 -26.56
C SER A 18 7.72 47.18 -25.73
N LEU A 19 8.20 47.66 -24.59
CA LEU A 19 8.89 46.84 -23.59
C LEU A 19 7.89 45.82 -23.03
N VAL A 20 7.98 44.58 -23.49
CA VAL A 20 7.30 43.44 -22.83
C VAL A 20 8.05 43.19 -21.52
N ALA A 21 7.47 43.63 -20.41
CA ALA A 21 7.97 43.31 -19.07
C ALA A 21 7.87 41.78 -18.87
N ALA A 22 9.02 41.11 -18.80
CA ALA A 22 9.08 39.69 -18.44
C ALA A 22 8.48 39.51 -17.04
N ALA A 23 7.43 38.70 -16.94
CA ALA A 23 6.86 38.30 -15.65
C ALA A 23 7.95 37.65 -14.79
N PRO A 24 7.99 37.92 -13.46
CA PRO A 24 8.98 37.32 -12.59
C PRO A 24 8.84 35.81 -12.64
N THR A 25 9.89 35.11 -13.06
CA THR A 25 9.95 33.64 -13.02
C THR A 25 9.87 33.21 -11.57
N ALA A 26 8.79 32.51 -11.19
CA ALA A 26 8.65 31.95 -9.87
C ALA A 26 9.87 31.07 -9.57
N LYS A 27 10.54 31.37 -8.45
CA LYS A 27 11.71 30.59 -7.99
C LYS A 27 11.29 29.13 -7.84
N ALA A 28 12.03 28.21 -8.48
CA ALA A 28 11.78 26.77 -8.34
C ALA A 28 11.74 26.39 -6.85
N PRO A 29 10.77 25.55 -6.42
CA PRO A 29 10.68 25.13 -5.04
C PRO A 29 11.97 24.43 -4.59
N ALA A 30 12.35 24.65 -3.32
CA ALA A 30 13.53 24.00 -2.76
C ALA A 30 13.39 22.46 -2.81
N PRO A 31 14.50 21.74 -3.03
CA PRO A 31 14.44 20.28 -3.10
C PRO A 31 13.93 19.67 -1.79
N PRO A 32 13.18 18.56 -1.83
CA PRO A 32 12.68 17.88 -0.64
C PRO A 32 13.82 17.47 0.30
N LYS A 33 13.67 17.75 1.61
CA LYS A 33 14.63 17.39 2.66
C LYS A 33 14.22 16.15 3.43
N THR A 34 12.91 15.86 3.52
CA THR A 34 12.36 14.71 4.23
C THR A 34 11.56 13.79 3.30
N PRO A 35 11.33 12.52 3.68
CA PRO A 35 10.43 11.64 2.93
C PRO A 35 9.02 12.24 2.77
N THR A 36 8.51 12.94 3.78
CA THR A 36 7.20 13.62 3.74
C THR A 36 7.19 14.73 2.70
N ASP A 37 8.26 15.53 2.60
CA ASP A 37 8.37 16.58 1.58
C ASP A 37 8.35 15.99 0.18
N ALA A 38 9.01 14.84 -0.03
CA ALA A 38 9.02 14.16 -1.33
C ALA A 38 7.61 13.70 -1.74
N ILE A 39 6.80 13.22 -0.79
CA ILE A 39 5.40 12.85 -1.01
C ILE A 39 4.57 14.11 -1.31
N ALA A 40 4.73 15.18 -0.53
CA ALA A 40 3.99 16.43 -0.71
C ALA A 40 4.30 17.11 -2.06
N ALA A 41 5.54 17.00 -2.55
CA ALA A 41 5.96 17.55 -3.83
C ALA A 41 5.62 16.64 -5.03
N SER A 42 5.07 15.44 -4.82
CA SER A 42 4.76 14.49 -5.88
C SER A 42 3.60 14.95 -6.75
N LYS A 43 3.69 14.65 -8.04
CA LYS A 43 2.67 15.04 -9.03
C LYS A 43 1.53 14.02 -9.04
N PRO A 44 0.27 14.41 -9.33
CA PRO A 44 -0.86 13.47 -9.44
C PRO A 44 -0.59 12.32 -10.40
N ALA A 45 0.10 12.56 -11.53
CA ALA A 45 0.43 11.53 -12.51
C ALA A 45 1.41 10.46 -12.00
N GLU A 46 2.07 10.67 -10.85
CA GLU A 46 2.99 9.71 -10.22
C GLU A 46 2.26 8.71 -9.32
N TRP A 47 0.97 8.89 -9.10
CA TRP A 47 0.14 8.02 -8.29
C TRP A 47 -0.69 7.09 -9.17
N ALA A 48 -1.03 5.94 -8.63
CA ALA A 48 -1.93 4.97 -9.25
C ALA A 48 -3.06 4.65 -8.29
N GLN A 49 -4.30 4.80 -8.78
CA GLN A 49 -5.48 4.48 -7.99
C GLN A 49 -5.59 2.97 -7.77
N ILE A 50 -5.92 2.58 -6.54
CA ILE A 50 -6.23 1.20 -6.18
C ILE A 50 -7.66 0.88 -6.65
N PRO A 51 -7.88 -0.21 -7.41
CA PRO A 51 -9.22 -0.61 -7.83
C PRO A 51 -10.14 -0.84 -6.63
N ALA A 52 -11.41 -0.44 -6.75
CA ALA A 52 -12.38 -0.61 -5.67
C ALA A 52 -12.66 -2.09 -5.32
N ASP A 53 -12.47 -3.01 -6.27
CA ASP A 53 -12.55 -4.46 -6.04
C ASP A 53 -11.34 -5.01 -5.27
N ASP A 54 -10.24 -4.29 -5.23
CA ASP A 54 -9.04 -4.66 -4.48
C ASP A 54 -8.97 -3.96 -3.10
N LEU A 55 -10.02 -3.26 -2.69
CA LEU A 55 -10.15 -2.66 -1.36
C LEU A 55 -11.20 -3.44 -0.54
N LEU A 56 -10.74 -4.17 0.48
CA LEU A 56 -11.59 -4.86 1.46
C LEU A 56 -11.80 -3.94 2.66
N VAL A 57 -13.05 -3.57 2.91
CA VAL A 57 -13.45 -2.67 4.01
C VAL A 57 -14.02 -3.50 5.14
N ILE A 58 -13.45 -3.38 6.32
CA ILE A 58 -13.86 -4.08 7.54
C ILE A 58 -14.36 -3.03 8.53
N ASP A 59 -15.63 -3.06 8.84
CA ASP A 59 -16.25 -2.24 9.87
C ASP A 59 -16.37 -3.03 11.15
N LEU A 60 -15.76 -2.56 12.23
CA LEU A 60 -15.90 -3.13 13.56
C LEU A 60 -17.23 -2.67 14.19
N ALA A 61 -17.81 -3.47 15.08
CA ALA A 61 -19.03 -3.11 15.80
C ALA A 61 -18.88 -1.82 16.66
N SER A 62 -17.65 -1.46 16.99
CA SER A 62 -17.31 -0.20 17.66
C SER A 62 -17.42 1.05 16.77
N GLY A 63 -17.78 0.91 15.48
CA GLY A 63 -17.78 1.98 14.49
C GLY A 63 -16.42 2.32 13.88
N LYS A 64 -15.34 1.63 14.30
CA LYS A 64 -14.01 1.80 13.72
C LYS A 64 -13.88 1.03 12.40
N ARG A 65 -13.10 1.54 11.47
CA ARG A 65 -12.91 0.96 10.14
C ARG A 65 -11.46 0.59 9.87
N VAL A 66 -11.27 -0.52 9.18
CA VAL A 66 -9.98 -0.96 8.62
C VAL A 66 -10.16 -1.16 7.13
N VAL A 67 -9.22 -0.67 6.32
CA VAL A 67 -9.22 -0.88 4.87
C VAL A 67 -7.96 -1.63 4.47
N VAL A 68 -8.15 -2.75 3.77
CA VAL A 68 -7.09 -3.61 3.26
C VAL A 68 -7.03 -3.49 1.75
N GLU A 69 -5.87 -3.18 1.20
CA GLU A 69 -5.57 -3.37 -0.22
C GLU A 69 -5.24 -4.84 -0.46
N LEU A 70 -5.93 -5.48 -1.39
CA LEU A 70 -5.68 -6.85 -1.82
C LEU A 70 -4.62 -6.91 -2.92
N ALA A 71 -3.90 -8.01 -3.02
CA ALA A 71 -2.74 -8.19 -3.90
C ALA A 71 -2.97 -9.27 -4.98
N PRO A 72 -3.91 -9.06 -5.94
CA PRO A 72 -4.23 -10.08 -6.95
C PRO A 72 -3.05 -10.44 -7.86
N GLN A 73 -2.06 -9.55 -8.00
CA GLN A 73 -0.85 -9.78 -8.78
C GLN A 73 0.06 -10.86 -8.15
N PHE A 74 -0.06 -11.11 -6.84
CA PHE A 74 0.79 -12.03 -6.09
C PHE A 74 0.06 -13.28 -5.60
N ALA A 75 -1.21 -13.17 -5.23
CA ALA A 75 -2.04 -14.27 -4.75
C ALA A 75 -3.42 -14.28 -5.44
N PRO A 76 -3.47 -14.49 -6.79
CA PRO A 76 -4.70 -14.34 -7.56
C PRO A 76 -5.83 -15.26 -7.12
N VAL A 77 -5.56 -16.52 -6.75
CA VAL A 77 -6.60 -17.47 -6.35
C VAL A 77 -7.15 -17.15 -4.96
N HIS A 78 -6.26 -16.85 -4.00
CA HIS A 78 -6.69 -16.43 -2.65
C HIS A 78 -7.45 -15.11 -2.70
N VAL A 79 -6.98 -14.11 -3.47
CA VAL A 79 -7.69 -12.83 -3.61
C VAL A 79 -9.05 -13.02 -4.26
N ALA A 80 -9.15 -13.82 -5.32
CA ALA A 80 -10.44 -14.15 -5.94
C ALA A 80 -11.40 -14.85 -4.96
N ASN A 81 -10.89 -15.73 -4.09
CA ASN A 81 -11.69 -16.32 -3.01
C ASN A 81 -12.18 -15.25 -2.03
N ILE A 82 -11.29 -14.38 -1.54
CA ILE A 82 -11.63 -13.28 -0.60
C ILE A 82 -12.72 -12.40 -1.19
N GLN A 83 -12.60 -12.04 -2.48
CA GLN A 83 -13.62 -11.25 -3.17
C GLN A 83 -14.98 -11.96 -3.24
N LYS A 84 -15.00 -13.27 -3.52
CA LYS A 84 -16.23 -14.07 -3.53
C LYS A 84 -16.85 -14.19 -2.13
N LEU A 85 -16.03 -14.44 -1.12
CA LEU A 85 -16.44 -14.49 0.28
C LEU A 85 -17.07 -13.16 0.74
N ALA A 86 -16.46 -12.03 0.37
CA ALA A 86 -17.00 -10.71 0.67
C ALA A 86 -18.36 -10.48 0.00
N ARG A 87 -18.47 -10.80 -1.30
CA ARG A 87 -19.74 -10.65 -2.05
C ARG A 87 -20.85 -11.54 -1.50
N ALA A 88 -20.51 -12.68 -0.94
CA ALA A 88 -21.48 -13.61 -0.34
C ALA A 88 -21.80 -13.30 1.13
N GLY A 89 -21.20 -12.26 1.73
CA GLY A 89 -21.41 -11.93 3.15
C GLY A 89 -20.87 -13.01 4.10
N TYR A 90 -19.85 -13.76 3.69
CA TYR A 90 -19.29 -14.89 4.45
C TYR A 90 -18.89 -14.51 5.89
N TRP A 91 -18.35 -13.30 6.09
CA TRP A 91 -17.94 -12.81 7.40
C TRP A 91 -19.07 -12.21 8.26
N GLN A 92 -20.32 -12.39 7.90
CA GLN A 92 -21.41 -11.99 8.79
C GLN A 92 -21.31 -12.76 10.11
N GLY A 93 -21.22 -12.03 11.23
CA GLY A 93 -21.01 -12.59 12.58
C GLY A 93 -19.57 -13.04 12.86
N ALA A 94 -18.62 -12.69 12.00
CA ALA A 94 -17.21 -12.91 12.25
C ALA A 94 -16.67 -11.99 13.36
N ASN A 95 -15.58 -12.41 13.97
CA ASN A 95 -14.93 -11.69 15.06
C ASN A 95 -13.42 -11.67 14.87
N ILE A 96 -12.75 -10.68 15.50
CA ILE A 96 -11.33 -10.78 15.82
C ILE A 96 -11.26 -11.57 17.12
N TYR A 97 -10.70 -12.75 17.09
CA TYR A 97 -10.71 -13.72 18.20
C TYR A 97 -9.31 -14.02 18.75
N ARG A 98 -8.26 -13.48 18.06
CA ARG A 98 -6.87 -13.65 18.44
C ARG A 98 -6.11 -12.34 18.23
N VAL A 99 -5.45 -11.86 19.27
CA VAL A 99 -4.56 -10.69 19.21
C VAL A 99 -3.29 -11.04 20.00
N GLN A 100 -2.28 -11.45 19.27
CA GLN A 100 -0.98 -11.80 19.85
C GLN A 100 -0.07 -10.57 19.86
N ASP A 101 0.48 -10.27 21.04
CA ASP A 101 1.37 -9.12 21.20
C ASP A 101 2.59 -9.21 20.28
N ASN A 102 2.96 -8.07 19.73
CA ASN A 102 4.08 -7.92 18.79
C ASN A 102 4.05 -8.91 17.61
N TYR A 103 2.85 -9.39 17.21
CA TYR A 103 2.73 -10.37 16.14
C TYR A 103 1.53 -10.08 15.23
N VAL A 104 0.34 -10.62 15.52
CA VAL A 104 -0.82 -10.52 14.64
C VAL A 104 -2.12 -10.23 15.37
N ALA A 105 -3.08 -9.60 14.68
CA ALA A 105 -4.51 -9.63 14.97
C ALA A 105 -5.19 -10.50 13.90
N GLN A 106 -5.92 -11.54 14.30
CA GLN A 106 -6.54 -12.52 13.41
C GLN A 106 -8.06 -12.49 13.56
N TRP A 107 -8.74 -12.61 12.44
CA TRP A 107 -10.19 -12.62 12.37
C TRP A 107 -10.72 -13.64 11.37
N GLY A 108 -11.99 -14.01 11.59
CA GLY A 108 -12.72 -14.93 10.74
C GLY A 108 -13.97 -15.43 11.46
N ASN A 109 -14.51 -16.53 10.98
CA ASN A 109 -15.70 -17.12 11.57
C ASN A 109 -15.41 -18.08 12.73
N ASN A 110 -14.14 -18.29 13.05
CA ASN A 110 -13.65 -19.14 14.14
C ASN A 110 -14.62 -20.31 14.45
N GLU A 111 -14.22 -21.55 14.27
CA GLU A 111 -14.98 -22.77 14.60
C GLU A 111 -16.40 -22.91 13.99
N SER A 112 -16.98 -21.90 13.37
CA SER A 112 -18.25 -22.04 12.67
C SER A 112 -18.01 -22.59 11.27
N GLU A 113 -18.39 -23.84 11.03
CA GLU A 113 -18.45 -24.41 9.69
C GLU A 113 -19.57 -23.72 8.90
N LYS A 114 -19.20 -22.70 8.14
CA LYS A 114 -20.12 -22.07 7.20
C LYS A 114 -19.98 -22.72 5.83
N PRO A 115 -21.09 -22.96 5.12
CA PRO A 115 -21.03 -23.40 3.73
C PRO A 115 -20.23 -22.40 2.89
N LEU A 116 -19.31 -22.91 2.07
CA LEU A 116 -18.54 -22.07 1.18
C LEU A 116 -19.42 -21.59 0.02
N PRO A 117 -19.37 -20.31 -0.33
CA PRO A 117 -20.05 -19.80 -1.51
C PRO A 117 -19.58 -20.50 -2.80
N ALA A 118 -20.46 -20.56 -3.79
CA ALA A 118 -20.16 -21.16 -5.08
C ALA A 118 -18.89 -20.52 -5.71
N GLY A 119 -18.03 -21.37 -6.28
CA GLY A 119 -16.81 -20.96 -6.95
C GLY A 119 -15.65 -20.57 -6.05
N VAL A 120 -15.76 -20.69 -4.73
CA VAL A 120 -14.62 -20.60 -3.81
C VAL A 120 -13.78 -21.86 -3.95
N VAL A 121 -12.47 -21.70 -4.19
CA VAL A 121 -11.52 -22.81 -4.23
C VAL A 121 -11.20 -23.20 -2.79
N LYS A 122 -11.62 -24.41 -2.39
CA LYS A 122 -11.46 -24.89 -1.01
C LYS A 122 -9.99 -25.06 -0.61
N VAL A 123 -9.16 -25.52 -1.52
CA VAL A 123 -7.71 -25.68 -1.34
C VAL A 123 -7.00 -24.93 -2.48
N PRO A 124 -6.71 -23.63 -2.32
CA PRO A 124 -5.95 -22.87 -3.29
C PRO A 124 -4.53 -23.41 -3.45
N PRO A 125 -3.85 -23.13 -4.58
CA PRO A 125 -2.42 -23.40 -4.69
C PRO A 125 -1.65 -22.58 -3.64
N ALA A 126 -0.44 -23.04 -3.29
CA ALA A 126 0.45 -22.33 -2.37
C ALA A 126 1.01 -21.07 -3.03
N GLU A 127 0.25 -19.97 -3.01
CA GLU A 127 0.66 -18.68 -3.57
C GLU A 127 1.61 -17.94 -2.61
N TYR A 128 2.64 -18.65 -2.14
CA TYR A 128 3.65 -18.12 -1.22
C TYR A 128 4.76 -17.35 -1.95
N HIS A 129 4.87 -17.56 -3.25
CA HIS A 129 5.73 -16.85 -4.18
C HIS A 129 5.16 -16.95 -5.60
N ARG A 130 5.68 -16.13 -6.49
CA ARG A 130 5.35 -16.17 -7.92
C ARG A 130 6.64 -16.14 -8.76
N ALA A 131 6.52 -16.43 -10.06
CA ALA A 131 7.63 -16.26 -11.00
C ALA A 131 8.06 -14.77 -11.05
N LEU A 132 9.38 -14.56 -11.06
CA LEU A 132 10.00 -13.24 -11.22
C LEU A 132 9.74 -12.66 -12.63
N LYS A 133 9.57 -13.55 -13.61
CA LYS A 133 9.30 -13.18 -15.01
C LYS A 133 8.08 -12.27 -15.10
N GLY A 134 8.22 -11.15 -15.80
CA GLY A 134 7.16 -10.16 -16.02
C GLY A 134 7.03 -9.10 -14.91
N LEU A 135 7.79 -9.20 -13.82
CA LEU A 135 7.86 -8.13 -12.82
C LEU A 135 8.81 -7.03 -13.29
N LYS A 136 8.35 -5.78 -13.18
CA LYS A 136 9.21 -4.60 -13.25
C LYS A 136 9.62 -4.25 -11.84
N ILE A 137 10.89 -4.43 -11.49
CA ILE A 137 11.37 -4.26 -10.12
C ILE A 137 12.22 -3.01 -10.02
N VAL A 138 11.88 -2.15 -9.05
CA VAL A 138 12.76 -1.08 -8.55
C VAL A 138 13.51 -1.65 -7.35
N PRO A 139 14.84 -1.85 -7.43
CA PRO A 139 15.59 -2.45 -6.34
C PRO A 139 15.57 -1.57 -5.08
N LEU A 140 15.50 -2.21 -3.92
CA LEU A 140 15.67 -1.53 -2.63
C LEU A 140 17.07 -0.92 -2.53
N GLY A 141 18.09 -1.61 -3.05
CA GLY A 141 19.47 -1.16 -2.99
C GLY A 141 20.04 -1.13 -1.56
N SER A 142 19.51 -1.98 -0.70
CA SER A 142 20.00 -2.31 0.64
C SER A 142 19.92 -3.82 0.80
N PRO A 143 20.80 -4.47 1.59
CA PRO A 143 20.70 -5.89 1.89
C PRO A 143 19.37 -6.23 2.56
N ASP A 144 18.88 -7.45 2.36
CA ASP A 144 17.73 -8.02 3.07
C ASP A 144 18.19 -9.28 3.83
N ALA A 145 17.74 -9.44 5.08
CA ALA A 145 18.18 -10.54 5.93
C ALA A 145 17.49 -11.88 5.56
N TYR A 146 16.41 -11.87 4.77
CA TYR A 146 15.54 -13.02 4.51
C TYR A 146 15.55 -13.47 3.05
N ALA A 147 16.13 -12.66 2.16
CA ALA A 147 16.17 -12.96 0.72
C ALA A 147 17.44 -12.41 0.06
N PRO A 148 17.89 -13.01 -1.06
CA PRO A 148 19.04 -12.51 -1.82
C PRO A 148 18.90 -11.08 -2.29
N ALA A 149 17.66 -10.61 -2.53
CA ALA A 149 17.36 -9.27 -2.98
C ALA A 149 15.96 -8.82 -2.53
N ALA A 150 15.77 -7.49 -2.44
CA ALA A 150 14.51 -6.86 -2.12
C ALA A 150 14.27 -5.62 -2.99
N GLY A 151 13.03 -5.25 -3.16
CA GLY A 151 12.64 -4.11 -4.00
C GLY A 151 11.14 -3.87 -4.02
N PHE A 152 10.68 -3.22 -5.09
CA PHE A 152 9.29 -2.82 -5.24
C PHE A 152 8.76 -3.19 -6.61
N SER A 153 7.53 -3.66 -6.69
CA SER A 153 6.83 -3.95 -7.94
C SER A 153 5.31 -3.84 -7.72
N PHE A 154 4.59 -3.24 -8.65
CA PHE A 154 3.14 -2.98 -8.57
C PHE A 154 2.70 -2.24 -7.30
N GLY A 155 3.55 -1.36 -6.77
CA GLY A 155 3.27 -0.66 -5.51
C GLY A 155 3.48 -1.51 -4.25
N TRP A 156 4.10 -2.68 -4.35
CA TRP A 156 4.32 -3.58 -3.22
C TRP A 156 5.80 -3.73 -2.89
N PRO A 157 6.16 -3.79 -1.59
CA PRO A 157 7.47 -4.27 -1.18
C PRO A 157 7.56 -5.78 -1.43
N ILE A 158 8.63 -6.21 -2.08
CA ILE A 158 8.86 -7.62 -2.44
C ILE A 158 10.26 -8.06 -2.05
N ALA A 159 10.36 -9.33 -1.64
CA ALA A 159 11.61 -10.07 -1.58
C ALA A 159 11.71 -10.94 -2.84
N TYR A 160 12.92 -11.11 -3.40
CA TYR A 160 13.07 -11.90 -4.60
C TYR A 160 14.43 -12.60 -4.67
N ASP A 161 14.46 -13.72 -5.39
CA ASP A 161 15.67 -14.49 -5.67
C ASP A 161 15.86 -14.56 -7.19
N PRO A 162 16.84 -13.80 -7.74
CA PRO A 162 17.15 -13.85 -9.18
C PRO A 162 17.61 -15.22 -9.66
N LYS A 163 18.27 -16.01 -8.80
CA LYS A 163 18.77 -17.35 -9.14
C LYS A 163 17.63 -18.37 -9.21
N ALA A 164 16.73 -18.33 -8.24
CA ALA A 164 15.55 -19.19 -8.23
C ALA A 164 14.45 -18.69 -9.19
N GLY A 165 14.54 -17.46 -9.68
CA GLY A 165 13.54 -16.85 -10.56
C GLY A 165 12.20 -16.58 -9.88
N THR A 166 12.20 -16.32 -8.57
CA THR A 166 10.97 -16.15 -7.75
C THR A 166 10.93 -14.83 -7.00
N ALA A 167 9.71 -14.33 -6.72
CA ALA A 167 9.45 -13.19 -5.87
C ALA A 167 8.23 -13.46 -4.97
N ASN A 168 8.23 -12.86 -3.78
CA ASN A 168 7.13 -12.96 -2.81
C ASN A 168 6.87 -11.61 -2.15
N LEU A 169 5.62 -11.41 -1.73
CA LEU A 169 5.28 -10.36 -0.77
C LEU A 169 5.89 -10.69 0.59
N THR A 170 6.09 -9.65 1.40
CA THR A 170 6.76 -9.76 2.68
C THR A 170 5.82 -9.47 3.85
N HIS A 171 6.02 -10.16 4.96
CA HIS A 171 5.30 -9.93 6.20
C HIS A 171 5.87 -8.72 6.95
N CYS A 172 5.58 -7.53 6.43
CA CYS A 172 5.86 -6.27 7.14
C CYS A 172 4.70 -5.89 8.07
N TYR A 173 4.87 -4.90 8.94
CA TYR A 173 3.77 -4.34 9.72
C TYR A 173 2.62 -3.93 8.79
N GLY A 174 1.41 -4.33 9.12
CA GLY A 174 0.22 -4.09 8.32
C GLY A 174 0.00 -5.07 7.16
N SER A 175 0.91 -5.99 6.84
CA SER A 175 0.62 -7.04 5.85
C SER A 175 -0.48 -7.96 6.31
N VAL A 176 -1.33 -8.39 5.38
CA VAL A 176 -2.45 -9.30 5.62
C VAL A 176 -2.13 -10.67 5.01
N GLY A 177 -2.15 -11.70 5.84
CA GLY A 177 -1.94 -13.09 5.43
C GLY A 177 -3.17 -13.95 5.65
N VAL A 178 -3.17 -15.15 5.06
CA VAL A 178 -4.25 -16.12 5.18
C VAL A 178 -3.98 -17.08 6.35
N GLY A 179 -4.91 -17.19 7.29
CA GLY A 179 -4.89 -18.21 8.31
C GLY A 179 -5.04 -19.59 7.68
N ARG A 180 -4.20 -20.55 8.10
CA ARG A 180 -4.21 -21.93 7.61
C ARG A 180 -3.85 -22.94 8.70
N GLY A 181 -4.25 -24.17 8.51
CA GLY A 181 -3.78 -25.31 9.28
C GLY A 181 -2.40 -25.81 8.85
N MET A 182 -2.11 -27.06 9.18
CA MET A 182 -0.86 -27.72 8.77
C MET A 182 -0.87 -28.02 7.27
N ALA A 183 0.32 -28.10 6.66
CA ALA A 183 0.44 -28.54 5.27
C ALA A 183 -0.24 -29.90 5.06
N PRO A 184 -0.95 -30.11 3.94
CA PRO A 184 -0.98 -29.30 2.71
C PRO A 184 -2.00 -28.14 2.69
N ASP A 185 -2.65 -27.83 3.82
CA ASP A 185 -3.59 -26.71 3.88
C ASP A 185 -2.88 -25.38 3.59
N THR A 186 -3.44 -24.59 2.68
CA THR A 186 -2.95 -23.26 2.29
C THR A 186 -3.87 -22.15 2.77
N GLY A 187 -4.99 -22.51 3.40
CA GLY A 187 -6.07 -21.59 3.76
C GLY A 187 -6.88 -21.14 2.55
N MET A 188 -8.20 -21.02 2.70
CA MET A 188 -9.05 -20.63 1.57
C MET A 188 -9.36 -19.13 1.53
N GLY A 189 -8.88 -18.37 2.52
CA GLY A 189 -9.09 -16.93 2.64
C GLY A 189 -10.22 -16.52 3.58
N GLY A 190 -10.91 -17.48 4.25
CA GLY A 190 -11.96 -17.17 5.23
C GLY A 190 -11.42 -16.67 6.59
N GLU A 191 -10.22 -17.09 6.92
CA GLU A 191 -9.46 -16.67 8.10
C GLU A 191 -8.30 -15.79 7.65
N LEU A 192 -8.22 -14.57 8.17
CA LEU A 192 -7.19 -13.59 7.80
C LEU A 192 -6.54 -13.03 9.07
N TYR A 193 -5.30 -12.59 8.93
CA TYR A 193 -4.62 -11.86 9.99
C TYR A 193 -3.87 -10.64 9.44
N ALA A 194 -3.71 -9.61 10.25
CA ALA A 194 -2.80 -8.49 9.98
C ALA A 194 -1.62 -8.53 10.94
N ALA A 195 -0.41 -8.31 10.44
CA ALA A 195 0.77 -8.12 11.28
C ALA A 195 0.68 -6.78 12.03
N ILE A 196 0.71 -6.82 13.37
CA ILE A 196 0.57 -5.66 14.25
C ILE A 196 1.80 -5.41 15.13
N GLY A 197 2.90 -6.02 14.80
CA GLY A 197 4.16 -5.89 15.53
C GLY A 197 5.38 -5.91 14.64
N HIS A 198 6.52 -6.31 15.22
CA HIS A 198 7.75 -6.48 14.46
C HIS A 198 7.53 -7.43 13.28
N ALA A 199 8.06 -7.06 12.12
CA ALA A 199 7.83 -7.78 10.87
C ALA A 199 8.11 -9.28 10.99
N PRO A 200 7.09 -10.17 10.92
CA PRO A 200 7.28 -11.61 11.10
C PRO A 200 7.79 -12.26 9.80
N ARG A 201 8.94 -11.80 9.30
CA ARG A 201 9.56 -12.19 8.03
C ARG A 201 9.85 -13.69 7.92
N HIS A 202 9.93 -14.42 9.06
CA HIS A 202 10.03 -15.88 9.09
C HIS A 202 8.80 -16.59 8.49
N LEU A 203 7.68 -15.90 8.37
CA LEU A 203 6.48 -16.39 7.68
C LEU A 203 6.58 -16.25 6.15
N ASP A 204 7.51 -15.47 5.63
CA ASP A 204 7.70 -15.31 4.19
C ASP A 204 7.89 -16.68 3.53
N ARG A 205 7.22 -16.90 2.40
CA ARG A 205 7.21 -18.17 1.64
C ARG A 205 6.60 -19.38 2.38
N ASN A 206 5.95 -19.16 3.52
CA ASN A 206 5.23 -20.18 4.27
C ASN A 206 3.72 -19.93 4.34
N ILE A 207 3.29 -18.69 4.11
CA ILE A 207 1.88 -18.26 4.11
C ILE A 207 1.67 -17.30 2.95
N ALA A 208 0.49 -17.37 2.33
CA ALA A 208 0.11 -16.43 1.30
C ALA A 208 -0.17 -15.04 1.93
N VAL A 209 0.61 -14.05 1.55
CA VAL A 209 0.30 -12.64 1.81
C VAL A 209 -0.67 -12.19 0.72
N VAL A 210 -1.86 -11.76 1.13
CA VAL A 210 -2.97 -11.43 0.22
C VAL A 210 -3.26 -9.94 0.16
N GLY A 211 -2.61 -9.15 1.02
CA GLY A 211 -2.88 -7.72 1.09
C GLY A 211 -2.06 -6.98 2.14
N ARG A 212 -2.40 -5.72 2.32
CA ARG A 212 -1.89 -4.84 3.39
C ARG A 212 -2.98 -3.90 3.88
N VAL A 213 -2.94 -3.54 5.15
CA VAL A 213 -3.79 -2.48 5.69
C VAL A 213 -3.29 -1.13 5.16
N VAL A 214 -4.16 -0.38 4.52
CA VAL A 214 -3.86 0.97 3.99
C VAL A 214 -4.48 2.07 4.84
N SER A 215 -5.42 1.73 5.73
CA SER A 215 -6.04 2.65 6.69
C SER A 215 -6.58 1.88 7.88
N GLY A 216 -6.47 2.45 9.09
CA GLY A 216 -7.09 1.90 10.29
C GLY A 216 -6.29 0.78 10.96
N ILE A 217 -5.00 0.63 10.70
CA ILE A 217 -4.15 -0.39 11.36
C ILE A 217 -4.12 -0.19 12.89
N GLU A 218 -4.22 1.04 13.36
CA GLU A 218 -4.32 1.39 14.78
C GLU A 218 -5.54 0.78 15.46
N ASN A 219 -6.63 0.54 14.71
CA ASN A 219 -7.85 -0.10 15.19
C ASN A 219 -7.67 -1.61 15.45
N LEU A 220 -6.63 -2.21 14.88
CA LEU A 220 -6.22 -3.59 15.14
C LEU A 220 -5.10 -3.65 16.19
N SER A 221 -4.09 -2.79 16.06
CA SER A 221 -2.91 -2.84 16.92
C SER A 221 -3.16 -2.32 18.35
N SER A 222 -4.22 -1.55 18.57
CA SER A 222 -4.64 -1.09 19.91
C SER A 222 -5.61 -2.02 20.64
N LEU A 223 -6.01 -3.14 20.03
CA LEU A 223 -6.91 -4.10 20.67
C LEU A 223 -6.26 -4.76 21.89
N PRO A 224 -7.04 -5.13 22.92
CA PRO A 224 -6.55 -5.92 24.03
C PRO A 224 -5.84 -7.19 23.53
N ARG A 225 -4.76 -7.57 24.19
CA ARG A 225 -4.05 -8.81 23.86
C ARG A 225 -4.79 -10.01 24.43
N GLY A 226 -4.83 -11.11 23.66
CA GLY A 226 -5.37 -12.37 24.17
C GLY A 226 -4.45 -12.94 25.26
N THR A 227 -5.04 -13.56 26.26
CA THR A 227 -4.35 -14.09 27.44
C THR A 227 -4.00 -15.56 27.32
N GLU A 228 -4.62 -16.27 26.38
CA GLU A 228 -4.36 -17.69 26.14
C GLU A 228 -3.16 -17.89 25.20
N ALA A 229 -2.75 -19.12 25.04
CA ALA A 229 -1.67 -19.51 24.14
C ALA A 229 -1.86 -18.88 22.75
N LEU A 230 -0.75 -18.42 22.13
CA LEU A 230 -0.72 -17.76 20.82
C LEU A 230 -1.56 -16.48 20.72
N GLY A 231 -2.03 -15.92 21.86
CA GLY A 231 -2.80 -14.68 21.87
C GLY A 231 -4.29 -14.84 21.56
N PHE A 232 -4.85 -16.04 21.72
CA PHE A 232 -6.30 -16.22 21.68
C PHE A 232 -6.97 -15.55 22.87
N TYR A 233 -8.19 -15.06 22.68
CA TYR A 233 -9.01 -14.63 23.80
C TYR A 233 -9.55 -15.87 24.55
N LYS A 234 -9.56 -15.79 25.88
CA LYS A 234 -10.02 -16.87 26.71
C LYS A 234 -11.53 -17.14 26.54
N GLU A 235 -12.29 -16.08 26.62
CA GLU A 235 -13.75 -16.12 26.54
C GLU A 235 -14.23 -15.50 25.22
N ARG A 236 -15.22 -16.14 24.58
CA ARG A 236 -15.85 -15.62 23.34
C ARG A 236 -16.46 -14.22 23.52
N THR A 237 -16.83 -13.85 24.73
CA THR A 237 -17.32 -12.52 25.08
C THR A 237 -16.25 -11.45 24.98
N SER A 238 -14.98 -11.84 24.92
CA SER A 238 -13.84 -10.95 24.69
C SER A 238 -13.50 -10.75 23.20
N ASP A 239 -14.08 -11.58 22.32
CA ASP A 239 -13.92 -11.41 20.87
C ASP A 239 -14.40 -10.03 20.44
N VAL A 240 -13.72 -9.43 19.47
CA VAL A 240 -14.09 -8.12 18.93
C VAL A 240 -15.00 -8.31 17.72
N PRO A 241 -16.30 -7.96 17.81
CA PRO A 241 -17.24 -8.22 16.73
C PRO A 241 -16.96 -7.35 15.50
N ILE A 242 -17.08 -7.98 14.33
CA ILE A 242 -17.03 -7.33 13.01
C ILE A 242 -18.47 -7.09 12.56
N ALA A 243 -18.82 -5.82 12.31
CA ALA A 243 -20.14 -5.46 11.83
C ALA A 243 -20.34 -5.78 10.35
N SER A 244 -19.32 -5.53 9.53
CA SER A 244 -19.36 -5.85 8.10
C SER A 244 -17.97 -6.03 7.50
N VAL A 245 -17.89 -6.90 6.46
CA VAL A 245 -16.75 -6.98 5.54
C VAL A 245 -17.27 -6.89 4.12
N LYS A 246 -16.85 -5.87 3.38
CA LYS A 246 -17.33 -5.59 2.02
C LYS A 246 -16.15 -5.17 1.12
N LEU A 247 -16.26 -5.44 -0.17
CA LEU A 247 -15.40 -4.74 -1.13
C LEU A 247 -15.88 -3.29 -1.28
N ALA A 248 -14.95 -2.36 -1.48
CA ALA A 248 -15.31 -0.97 -1.71
C ALA A 248 -16.23 -0.80 -2.94
N SER A 249 -16.09 -1.67 -3.96
CA SER A 249 -16.98 -1.70 -5.11
C SER A 249 -18.45 -2.00 -4.80
N MET A 250 -18.73 -2.68 -3.67
CA MET A 250 -20.07 -3.01 -3.21
C MET A 250 -20.72 -1.87 -2.41
N MET A 251 -19.97 -0.82 -2.08
CA MET A 251 -20.45 0.32 -1.31
C MET A 251 -21.03 1.40 -2.22
N PRO A 252 -22.03 2.20 -1.75
CA PRO A 252 -22.44 3.40 -2.44
C PRO A 252 -21.23 4.28 -2.77
N GLU A 253 -21.23 4.92 -3.95
CA GLU A 253 -20.07 5.69 -4.42
C GLU A 253 -19.67 6.81 -3.44
N ALA A 254 -20.63 7.47 -2.82
CA ALA A 254 -20.40 8.53 -1.83
C ALA A 254 -19.72 8.06 -0.54
N GLU A 255 -19.85 6.78 -0.18
CA GLU A 255 -19.28 6.18 1.04
C GLU A 255 -18.02 5.37 0.76
N ARG A 256 -17.69 5.19 -0.52
CA ARG A 256 -16.61 4.32 -0.99
C ARG A 256 -15.25 4.90 -0.66
N PRO A 257 -14.42 4.25 0.16
CA PRO A 257 -13.05 4.68 0.36
C PRO A 257 -12.25 4.55 -0.95
N ARG A 258 -11.46 5.55 -1.26
CA ARG A 258 -10.63 5.59 -2.47
C ARG A 258 -9.20 5.88 -2.05
N PHE A 259 -8.26 5.07 -2.56
CA PHE A 259 -6.84 5.19 -2.26
C PHE A 259 -6.01 5.13 -3.52
N GLU A 260 -4.81 5.71 -3.46
CA GLU A 260 -3.80 5.62 -4.49
C GLU A 260 -2.43 5.37 -3.87
N TYR A 261 -1.56 4.66 -4.58
CA TYR A 261 -0.18 4.43 -4.17
C TYR A 261 0.81 5.18 -5.07
N LEU A 262 1.95 5.59 -4.52
CA LEU A 262 3.02 6.24 -5.28
C LEU A 262 3.74 5.17 -6.13
N LYS A 263 3.71 5.35 -7.46
CA LYS A 263 4.34 4.42 -8.41
C LYS A 263 5.84 4.33 -8.19
N GLU A 264 6.36 3.13 -8.02
CA GLU A 264 7.77 2.84 -7.74
C GLU A 264 8.72 3.35 -8.85
N GLY A 265 8.24 3.47 -10.08
CA GLY A 265 9.00 4.03 -11.22
C GLY A 265 9.02 5.55 -11.29
N SER A 266 8.38 6.27 -10.36
CA SER A 266 8.29 7.72 -10.39
C SER A 266 9.53 8.41 -9.80
N ALA A 267 9.76 9.67 -10.21
CA ALA A 267 10.85 10.49 -9.68
C ALA A 267 10.66 10.80 -8.18
N SER A 268 9.40 11.02 -7.77
CA SER A 268 9.08 11.26 -6.36
C SER A 268 9.32 10.01 -5.50
N PHE A 269 9.02 8.81 -6.02
CA PHE A 269 9.35 7.58 -5.32
C PHE A 269 10.86 7.40 -5.15
N ALA A 270 11.64 7.64 -6.20
CA ALA A 270 13.10 7.56 -6.14
C ALA A 270 13.67 8.55 -5.09
N THR A 271 13.14 9.77 -5.04
CA THR A 271 13.52 10.79 -4.06
C THR A 271 13.12 10.35 -2.64
N TRP A 272 11.90 9.88 -2.46
CA TRP A 272 11.40 9.36 -1.19
C TRP A 272 12.27 8.21 -0.67
N LEU A 273 12.59 7.21 -1.52
CA LEU A 273 13.40 6.06 -1.13
C LEU A 273 14.82 6.48 -0.76
N ARG A 274 15.42 7.40 -1.52
CA ARG A 274 16.75 7.95 -1.20
C ARG A 274 16.76 8.65 0.16
N LEU A 275 15.72 9.43 0.47
CA LEU A 275 15.59 10.12 1.77
C LEU A 275 15.32 9.13 2.91
N ARG A 276 14.57 8.03 2.67
CA ARG A 276 14.44 6.95 3.64
C ARG A 276 15.77 6.33 4.02
N LYS A 277 16.66 6.13 3.05
CA LYS A 277 18.02 5.57 3.25
C LYS A 277 19.01 6.54 3.90
N ASN A 278 18.95 7.79 3.49
CA ASN A 278 20.05 8.74 3.71
C ASN A 278 19.54 10.13 4.11
N ARG A 279 18.46 10.21 4.90
CA ARG A 279 18.01 11.49 5.45
C ARG A 279 19.10 12.11 6.30
N LYS A 280 19.39 13.37 6.04
CA LYS A 280 20.31 14.20 6.82
C LYS A 280 19.69 15.57 7.01
N ASP A 281 19.42 15.93 8.24
CA ASP A 281 18.88 17.23 8.67
C ASP A 281 19.29 17.49 10.12
N ASP A 282 18.69 18.49 10.76
CA ASP A 282 19.03 18.87 12.13
C ASP A 282 18.75 17.76 13.16
N PHE A 283 17.82 16.83 12.86
CA PHE A 283 17.53 15.69 13.70
C PHE A 283 18.40 14.47 13.35
N TYR A 284 18.52 14.14 12.05
CA TYR A 284 19.30 12.99 11.59
C TYR A 284 20.74 13.38 11.29
N ILE A 285 21.60 13.32 12.30
CA ILE A 285 23.01 13.74 12.22
C ILE A 285 23.82 12.81 11.31
N ARG A 286 23.55 11.49 11.39
CA ARG A 286 24.18 10.46 10.57
C ARG A 286 23.16 9.79 9.67
N PRO A 287 23.30 9.86 8.34
CA PRO A 287 22.51 9.05 7.42
C PRO A 287 22.70 7.56 7.70
N ALA A 288 21.62 6.78 7.63
CA ALA A 288 21.67 5.35 7.90
C ALA A 288 22.49 4.55 6.85
N GLY A 289 22.62 5.07 5.62
CA GLY A 289 23.31 4.39 4.53
C GLY A 289 22.52 3.25 3.87
N GLY A 290 21.34 2.94 4.41
CA GLY A 290 20.45 1.87 3.94
C GLY A 290 19.09 1.96 4.61
N VAL A 291 18.19 1.07 4.22
CA VAL A 291 16.86 0.93 4.82
C VAL A 291 16.42 -0.53 4.76
N ASP A 292 15.81 -1.01 5.82
CA ASP A 292 15.10 -2.29 5.82
C ASP A 292 13.85 -2.18 4.93
N LEU A 293 13.49 -3.27 4.23
CA LEU A 293 12.35 -3.30 3.31
C LEU A 293 11.04 -2.90 4.03
N CYS A 294 10.81 -3.40 5.23
CA CYS A 294 9.63 -3.11 6.03
C CYS A 294 9.60 -1.68 6.57
N ASN A 295 10.75 -1.00 6.63
CA ASN A 295 10.87 0.42 6.97
C ASN A 295 10.76 1.35 5.75
N ALA A 296 10.52 0.78 4.56
CA ALA A 296 10.24 1.50 3.33
C ALA A 296 8.87 1.10 2.75
N PRO A 297 7.76 1.23 3.50
CA PRO A 297 6.43 0.94 2.99
C PRO A 297 6.11 1.90 1.84
N VAL A 298 5.64 1.36 0.71
CA VAL A 298 5.22 2.19 -0.42
C VAL A 298 4.16 3.20 0.03
N PRO A 299 4.34 4.50 -0.24
CA PRO A 299 3.37 5.50 0.17
C PRO A 299 1.99 5.25 -0.44
N VAL A 300 0.97 5.27 0.41
CA VAL A 300 -0.45 5.22 0.04
C VAL A 300 -1.14 6.42 0.66
N ARG A 301 -2.12 6.99 -0.04
CA ARG A 301 -2.93 8.10 0.48
C ARG A 301 -4.39 7.99 0.04
N PRO A 302 -5.33 8.57 0.78
CA PRO A 302 -6.71 8.70 0.33
C PRO A 302 -6.81 9.67 -0.86
N ILE A 303 -7.83 9.45 -1.73
CA ILE A 303 -8.19 10.35 -2.82
C ILE A 303 -9.40 11.17 -2.38
N GLY A 304 -9.28 12.49 -2.41
CA GLY A 304 -10.40 13.41 -2.14
C GLY A 304 -10.69 13.62 -0.65
N GLY A 305 -9.63 13.55 0.19
CA GLY A 305 -9.65 14.04 1.57
C GLY A 305 -9.20 15.50 1.65
#